data_928fb5c220c56becddd97030b894c84c
#
_entry.id   928fb5c220c56becddd97030b894c84c
#
_cell.length_a   1.000
_cell.length_b   1.000
_cell.length_c   1.000
_cell.angle_alpha   90.00
_cell.angle_beta   90.00
_cell.angle_gamma   90.00
#
_symmetry.space_group_name_H-M   'P 1'
#
loop_
_entity.id
_entity.type
_entity.pdbx_description
1 polymer ?
#
loop_
_entity_poly.entity_id
_entity_poly.type
_entity_poly.pdbx_seq_one_letter_code
_entity_poly.pdbx_strand_id
1 'polypeptide(L)'
;MKKQDALKMDSQDPISWVKNEFEYGKGHKDDKIYFCGNSLGLQHNSVREKIDLHLTQWKNSAVESHFSGDYPWIEIQDKIKNAAFNSILFI
;
A
#
# COMPACT_ATOMS: atom_id res chain seq x y z
N MET A 1 24.20 20.08 9.54
CA MET A 1 22.86 19.78 10.08
C MET A 1 23.02 19.01 11.40
N LYS A 2 22.37 19.49 12.44
CA LYS A 2 22.35 18.82 13.74
C LYS A 2 21.12 17.91 13.82
N LYS A 3 21.14 16.93 14.75
CA LYS A 3 19.99 16.05 15.00
C LYS A 3 18.69 16.84 15.26
N GLN A 4 18.78 17.95 15.99
CA GLN A 4 17.63 18.79 16.29
C GLN A 4 17.03 19.45 15.03
N ASP A 5 17.84 19.78 14.04
CA ASP A 5 17.36 20.33 12.77
C ASP A 5 16.55 19.28 12.00
N ALA A 6 17.04 18.04 11.97
CA ALA A 6 16.32 16.92 11.34
C ALA A 6 14.98 16.66 12.03
N LEU A 7 14.95 16.59 13.36
CA LEU A 7 13.72 16.42 14.13
C LEU A 7 12.70 17.53 13.89
N LYS A 8 13.17 18.76 13.72
CA LYS A 8 12.30 19.89 13.38
C LYS A 8 11.71 19.73 11.99
N MET A 9 12.51 19.33 11.01
CA MET A 9 12.04 19.05 9.65
C MET A 9 11.00 17.94 9.65
N ASP A 10 11.23 16.85 10.37
CA ASP A 10 10.27 15.74 10.49
C ASP A 10 8.94 16.20 11.09
N SER A 11 8.99 17.07 12.11
CA SER A 11 7.77 17.57 12.75
C SER A 11 6.95 18.50 11.83
N GLN A 12 7.57 19.09 10.83
CA GLN A 12 6.95 20.01 9.88
C GLN A 12 6.60 19.35 8.54
N ASP A 13 6.92 18.07 8.38
CA ASP A 13 6.66 17.33 7.15
C ASP A 13 5.16 17.10 6.94
N PRO A 14 4.56 17.67 5.87
CA PRO A 14 3.12 17.54 5.61
C PRO A 14 2.68 16.11 5.25
N ILE A 15 3.62 15.23 4.90
CA ILE A 15 3.33 13.83 4.57
C ILE A 15 3.83 12.85 5.64
N SER A 16 4.16 13.31 6.82
CA SER A 16 4.64 12.45 7.93
C SER A 16 3.65 11.34 8.30
N TRP A 17 2.36 11.55 8.07
CA TRP A 17 1.30 10.56 8.29
C TRP A 17 1.46 9.28 7.44
N VAL A 18 2.14 9.37 6.28
CA VAL A 18 2.33 8.22 5.37
C VAL A 18 3.02 7.05 6.07
N LYS A 19 3.92 7.33 7.01
CA LYS A 19 4.59 6.30 7.81
C LYS A 19 3.59 5.39 8.53
N ASN A 20 2.43 5.90 8.91
CA ASN A 20 1.39 5.15 9.64
C ASN A 20 0.60 4.21 8.73
N GLU A 21 0.72 4.34 7.42
CA GLU A 21 0.01 3.50 6.44
C GLU A 21 0.70 2.16 6.20
N PHE A 22 1.87 1.91 6.81
CA PHE A 22 2.68 0.72 6.56
C PHE A 22 2.98 -0.08 7.81
N GLU A 23 3.14 -1.40 7.63
CA GLU A 23 3.57 -2.35 8.65
C GLU A 23 5.09 -2.42 8.73
N TYR A 24 5.64 -2.35 9.92
CA TYR A 24 7.10 -2.34 10.15
C TYR A 24 7.64 -3.63 10.77
N GLY A 25 6.86 -4.71 10.75
CA GLY A 25 7.25 -5.98 11.34
C GLY A 25 7.19 -5.98 12.88
N LYS A 26 7.96 -6.85 13.50
CA LYS A 26 8.00 -6.93 14.97
C LYS A 26 8.66 -5.70 15.57
N GLY A 27 8.10 -5.21 16.66
CA GLY A 27 8.58 -4.03 17.38
C GLY A 27 7.82 -2.76 17.01
N HIS A 28 8.22 -1.65 17.59
CA HIS A 28 7.57 -0.36 17.35
C HIS A 28 8.09 0.27 16.07
N LYS A 29 7.20 0.81 15.24
CA LYS A 29 7.57 1.43 13.96
C LYS A 29 8.56 2.59 14.09
N ASP A 30 8.52 3.32 15.20
CA ASP A 30 9.40 4.46 15.44
C ASP A 30 10.84 4.04 15.76
N ASP A 31 11.05 2.76 16.11
CA ASP A 31 12.37 2.18 16.36
C ASP A 31 12.98 1.56 15.09
N LYS A 32 12.28 1.61 13.98
CA LYS A 32 12.67 0.96 12.72
C LYS A 32 13.03 1.98 11.65
N ILE A 33 14.13 1.70 10.98
CA ILE A 33 14.54 2.39 9.76
C ILE A 33 14.58 1.36 8.63
N TYR A 34 13.75 1.55 7.61
CA TYR A 34 13.61 0.59 6.50
C TYR A 34 14.04 1.23 5.19
N PHE A 35 15.17 0.76 4.65
CA PHE A 35 15.74 1.23 3.38
C PHE A 35 15.81 0.16 2.28
N CYS A 36 15.09 -0.94 2.44
CA CYS A 36 15.10 -2.06 1.49
C CYS A 36 13.92 -2.03 0.50
N GLY A 37 13.22 -0.90 0.37
CA GLY A 37 12.06 -0.76 -0.52
C GLY A 37 12.36 -1.03 -1.99
N ASN A 38 13.62 -0.91 -2.42
CA ASN A 38 14.06 -1.29 -3.75
C ASN A 38 13.99 -2.79 -4.04
N SER A 39 14.07 -3.62 -2.99
CA SER A 39 13.93 -5.08 -3.08
C SER A 39 12.51 -5.53 -2.78
N LEU A 40 11.98 -5.12 -1.64
CA LEU A 40 10.61 -5.39 -1.20
C LEU A 40 10.10 -4.22 -0.37
N GLY A 41 9.05 -3.55 -0.83
CA GLY A 41 8.38 -2.52 -0.06
C GLY A 41 7.71 -3.07 1.19
N LEU A 42 7.50 -2.20 2.17
CA LEU A 42 6.72 -2.56 3.35
C LEU A 42 5.27 -2.84 2.96
N GLN A 43 4.63 -3.74 3.69
CA GLN A 43 3.22 -4.05 3.49
C GLN A 43 2.35 -2.86 3.90
N HIS A 44 1.48 -2.40 3.00
CA HIS A 44 0.48 -1.39 3.34
C HIS A 44 -0.63 -1.99 4.21
N ASN A 45 -1.14 -1.21 5.16
CA ASN A 45 -2.16 -1.66 6.11
C ASN A 45 -3.44 -2.21 5.46
N SER A 46 -3.79 -1.71 4.26
CA SER A 46 -5.00 -2.14 3.54
C SER A 46 -4.87 -3.45 2.77
N VAL A 47 -3.68 -4.03 2.67
CA VAL A 47 -3.45 -5.23 1.83
C VAL A 47 -4.30 -6.41 2.30
N ARG A 48 -4.33 -6.67 3.61
CA ARG A 48 -5.11 -7.78 4.17
C ARG A 48 -6.60 -7.63 3.85
N GLU A 49 -7.15 -6.44 4.06
CA GLU A 49 -8.54 -6.15 3.75
C GLU A 49 -8.86 -6.36 2.26
N LYS A 50 -7.99 -5.93 1.37
CA LYS A 50 -8.17 -6.12 -0.07
C LYS A 50 -8.15 -7.59 -0.46
N ILE A 51 -7.26 -8.39 0.12
CA ILE A 51 -7.22 -9.83 -0.09
C ILE A 51 -8.51 -10.48 0.42
N ASP A 52 -8.97 -10.10 1.60
CA ASP A 52 -10.20 -10.64 2.20
C ASP A 52 -11.44 -10.32 1.34
N LEU A 53 -11.51 -9.15 0.71
CA LEU A 53 -12.56 -8.81 -0.25
C LEU A 53 -12.60 -9.79 -1.42
N HIS A 54 -11.44 -10.11 -2.00
CA HIS A 54 -11.36 -11.06 -3.11
C HIS A 54 -11.68 -12.50 -2.68
N LEU A 55 -11.23 -12.91 -1.51
CA LEU A 55 -11.58 -14.23 -0.95
C LEU A 55 -13.08 -14.35 -0.71
N THR A 56 -13.71 -13.31 -0.19
CA THR A 56 -15.15 -13.26 0.02
C THR A 56 -15.92 -13.31 -1.29
N GLN A 57 -15.48 -12.57 -2.30
CA GLN A 57 -16.07 -12.59 -3.63
C GLN A 57 -15.98 -13.99 -4.25
N TRP A 58 -14.83 -14.63 -4.15
CA TRP A 58 -14.64 -16.00 -4.61
C TRP A 58 -15.59 -16.98 -3.90
N LYS A 59 -15.64 -16.92 -2.57
CA LYS A 59 -16.53 -17.74 -1.76
C LYS A 59 -17.99 -17.62 -2.19
N ASN A 60 -18.47 -16.41 -2.44
CA ASN A 60 -19.87 -16.11 -2.68
C ASN A 60 -20.29 -16.27 -4.15
N SER A 61 -19.40 -16.01 -5.09
CA SER A 61 -19.72 -15.90 -6.51
C SER A 61 -18.99 -16.93 -7.39
N ALA A 62 -18.01 -17.63 -6.84
CA ALA A 62 -17.25 -18.67 -7.57
C ALA A 62 -16.81 -18.19 -8.97
N VAL A 63 -17.15 -18.89 -10.03
CA VAL A 63 -16.76 -18.56 -11.41
C VAL A 63 -17.27 -17.20 -11.88
N GLU A 64 -18.39 -16.73 -11.37
CA GLU A 64 -18.95 -15.42 -11.71
C GLU A 64 -18.04 -14.26 -11.23
N SER A 65 -17.14 -14.53 -10.29
CA SER A 65 -16.14 -13.54 -9.85
C SER A 65 -15.22 -13.05 -10.97
N HIS A 66 -15.08 -13.79 -12.06
CA HIS A 66 -14.32 -13.35 -13.24
C HIS A 66 -14.98 -12.16 -13.93
N PHE A 67 -16.30 -12.06 -13.93
CA PHE A 67 -17.07 -11.18 -14.81
C PHE A 67 -17.95 -10.18 -14.09
N SER A 68 -18.30 -10.40 -12.84
CA SER A 68 -19.29 -9.60 -12.13
C SER A 68 -18.87 -9.29 -10.70
N GLY A 69 -19.67 -8.45 -10.01
CA GLY A 69 -19.42 -7.97 -8.68
C GLY A 69 -18.64 -6.65 -8.66
N ASP A 70 -18.25 -6.19 -7.48
CA ASP A 70 -17.56 -4.92 -7.32
C ASP A 70 -16.13 -4.96 -7.88
N TYR A 71 -15.53 -6.14 -7.94
CA TYR A 71 -14.15 -6.35 -8.40
C TYR A 71 -14.07 -7.51 -9.41
N PRO A 72 -14.60 -7.35 -10.66
CA PRO A 72 -14.48 -8.39 -11.68
C PRO A 72 -13.01 -8.70 -11.96
N TRP A 73 -12.61 -9.94 -11.81
CA TRP A 73 -11.19 -10.31 -11.92
C TRP A 73 -10.61 -10.13 -13.32
N ILE A 74 -11.44 -10.23 -14.36
CA ILE A 74 -11.00 -9.97 -15.73
C ILE A 74 -10.53 -8.54 -15.95
N GLU A 75 -10.98 -7.60 -15.10
CA GLU A 75 -10.63 -6.18 -15.19
C GLU A 75 -9.43 -5.78 -14.33
N ILE A 76 -8.93 -6.65 -13.46
CA ILE A 76 -7.87 -6.30 -12.49
C ILE A 76 -6.61 -5.83 -13.20
N GLN A 77 -6.22 -6.52 -14.27
CA GLN A 77 -5.01 -6.17 -15.02
C GLN A 77 -5.07 -4.75 -15.57
N ASP A 78 -6.18 -4.37 -16.16
CA ASP A 78 -6.35 -3.02 -16.73
C ASP A 78 -6.37 -1.95 -15.63
N LYS A 79 -7.01 -2.22 -14.51
CA LYS A 79 -7.02 -1.30 -13.36
C LYS A 79 -5.63 -1.06 -12.81
N ILE A 80 -4.84 -2.12 -12.62
CA ILE A 80 -3.45 -2.03 -12.13
C ILE A 80 -2.58 -1.29 -13.15
N LYS A 81 -2.71 -1.62 -14.42
CA LYS A 81 -1.96 -0.97 -15.51
C LYS A 81 -2.22 0.54 -15.52
N ASN A 82 -3.47 0.96 -15.43
CA ASN A 82 -3.84 2.38 -15.44
C ASN A 82 -3.30 3.10 -14.21
N ALA A 83 -3.39 2.50 -13.02
CA ALA A 83 -2.85 3.07 -11.80
C ALA A 83 -1.33 3.24 -11.87
N ALA A 84 -0.61 2.24 -12.36
CA ALA A 84 0.84 2.29 -12.54
C ALA A 84 1.25 3.35 -13.56
N PHE A 85 0.55 3.43 -14.69
CA PHE A 85 0.81 4.43 -15.72
C PHE A 85 0.62 5.86 -15.20
N ASN A 86 -0.47 6.11 -14.50
CA ASN A 86 -0.74 7.41 -13.89
C ASN A 86 0.32 7.80 -12.86
N SER A 87 0.80 6.84 -12.06
CA SER A 87 1.88 7.08 -11.10
C SER A 87 3.18 7.50 -11.77
N ILE A 88 3.52 6.91 -12.93
CA ILE A 88 4.72 7.25 -13.70
C ILE A 88 4.64 8.66 -14.27
N LEU A 89 3.46 9.12 -14.70
CA LEU A 89 3.27 10.46 -15.28
C LEU A 89 3.48 11.60 -14.27
N PHE A 90 3.43 11.33 -12.98
CA PHE A 90 3.62 12.31 -11.91
C PHE A 90 5.05 12.36 -11.34
N ILE A 91 5.95 11.57 -11.87
CA ILE A 91 7.36 11.62 -11.57
C ILE A 91 8.03 12.62 -12.54
#